data_2d30c0d075df42895763087f0c850bac
#
_entry.id   2d30c0d075df42895763087f0c850bac
#
_cell.length_a   1.000
_cell.length_b   1.000
_cell.length_c   1.000
_cell.angle_alpha   90.00
_cell.angle_beta   90.00
_cell.angle_gamma   90.00
#
_symmetry.space_group_name_H-M   'P 1'
#
loop_
_entity.id
_entity.type
_entity.pdbx_description
1 polymer ?
#
loop_
_entity_poly.entity_id
_entity_poly.type
_entity_poly.pdbx_seq_one_letter_code
_entity_poly.pdbx_strand_id
1 'polypeptide(L)'
;MKRIMIGVCAAVCAACAFAAEVKVDFATEAGPVKPVNGVGQPPMLGFGNDRLFHYLTEAGIPFSRLHDTGGAFGKNVYVDIPNIFRDFDADENDPKNYDFAFTDDLMVKLDKAGVRPYFRLGVTIENGAARRAYRIFPPKDYAKWARICEHVMAHYVEGWANGPRVKVSHWEIWNEADFHPQEKLNQMWQGPFEEFIRLYVTAATYLKARFPQEKIGGFGSCGFYHAATGDTRDQAIHHMKCIEAFFAAVKRAHAPLDFFSYHSYAGVEATMKHARVAREYADKYGFAGIELSLNEWLPNPRHEKLGSAQQAAEIAAEMIGFQNGPVDSACIYDARCGIGNYSPLFNVLTYKPHKAYWAFVAFNELRKAGTAVKATSTDPHVWAVAAKGPAGRVVMVANDSDREIPLALDLGGGVPSACRIVDDTRTWENIPLPAALPPYSILLVSL
;
A
#
# COMPACT_ATOMS: atom_id res chain seq x y z
N MET A 1 -4.85 32.82 67.66
CA MET A 1 -5.13 32.34 66.30
C MET A 1 -3.96 31.47 65.84
N LYS A 2 -4.11 30.14 65.91
CA LYS A 2 -3.07 29.19 65.46
C LYS A 2 -3.35 28.86 63.99
N ARG A 3 -2.43 29.18 63.10
CA ARG A 3 -2.47 28.76 61.68
C ARG A 3 -1.95 27.32 61.58
N ILE A 4 -2.83 26.43 61.16
CA ILE A 4 -2.46 25.04 60.82
C ILE A 4 -1.98 25.08 59.36
N MET A 5 -0.73 24.81 59.09
CA MET A 5 -0.18 24.52 57.75
C MET A 5 -0.50 23.08 57.42
N ILE A 6 -1.36 22.86 56.46
CA ILE A 6 -1.55 21.53 55.88
C ILE A 6 -0.52 21.36 54.74
N GLY A 7 0.49 20.55 54.99
CA GLY A 7 1.43 20.14 53.94
C GLY A 7 0.79 19.09 53.03
N VAL A 8 0.59 19.45 51.76
CA VAL A 8 0.19 18.50 50.73
C VAL A 8 1.44 17.77 50.25
N CYS A 9 1.62 16.54 50.68
CA CYS A 9 2.58 15.63 50.06
C CYS A 9 2.02 15.19 48.73
N ALA A 10 2.54 15.74 47.61
CA ALA A 10 2.35 15.19 46.31
C ALA A 10 3.19 13.88 46.18
N ALA A 11 2.55 12.74 46.29
CA ALA A 11 3.17 11.48 45.98
C ALA A 11 3.36 11.42 44.45
N VAL A 12 4.59 11.63 44.00
CA VAL A 12 4.99 11.32 42.62
C VAL A 12 5.02 9.80 42.50
N CYS A 13 3.95 9.20 41.95
CA CYS A 13 4.00 7.82 41.48
C CYS A 13 4.95 7.80 40.27
N ALA A 14 6.22 7.45 40.50
CA ALA A 14 7.08 6.99 39.42
C ALA A 14 6.48 5.67 38.93
N ALA A 15 5.76 5.70 37.82
CA ALA A 15 5.40 4.49 37.10
C ALA A 15 6.72 3.85 36.67
N CYS A 16 7.07 2.72 37.26
CA CYS A 16 8.18 1.90 36.78
C CYS A 16 7.79 1.47 35.35
N ALA A 17 8.33 2.13 34.35
CA ALA A 17 8.19 1.70 32.98
C ALA A 17 8.94 0.38 32.84
N PHE A 18 8.20 -0.71 32.66
CA PHE A 18 8.82 -1.99 32.32
C PHE A 18 9.45 -1.86 30.93
N ALA A 19 10.64 -2.47 30.78
CA ALA A 19 11.29 -2.53 29.47
C ALA A 19 10.43 -3.34 28.50
N ALA A 20 10.30 -2.89 27.26
CA ALA A 20 9.76 -3.71 26.19
C ALA A 20 10.78 -4.83 25.91
N GLU A 21 10.36 -6.06 26.12
CA GLU A 21 11.15 -7.22 25.70
C GLU A 21 10.85 -7.53 24.24
N VAL A 22 11.84 -7.33 23.38
CA VAL A 22 11.82 -7.78 21.98
C VAL A 22 12.65 -9.04 21.88
N LYS A 23 11.99 -10.16 21.56
CA LYS A 23 12.65 -11.47 21.42
C LYS A 23 12.63 -11.93 19.97
N VAL A 24 13.81 -12.27 19.44
CA VAL A 24 14.00 -12.80 18.10
C VAL A 24 14.49 -14.24 18.15
N ASP A 25 13.75 -15.13 17.53
CA ASP A 25 14.12 -16.54 17.39
C ASP A 25 14.50 -16.83 15.92
N PHE A 26 15.80 -16.76 15.62
CA PHE A 26 16.33 -17.04 14.29
C PHE A 26 16.22 -18.50 13.86
N ALA A 27 15.87 -19.43 14.76
CA ALA A 27 15.66 -20.83 14.42
C ALA A 27 14.25 -21.08 13.86
N THR A 28 13.26 -20.30 14.29
CA THR A 28 11.86 -20.45 13.87
C THR A 28 11.54 -19.55 12.68
N GLU A 29 11.43 -20.13 11.49
CA GLU A 29 11.04 -19.42 10.27
C GLU A 29 9.55 -19.07 10.26
N ALA A 30 9.23 -17.87 9.75
CA ALA A 30 7.88 -17.34 9.63
C ALA A 30 7.46 -17.12 8.14
N GLY A 31 8.19 -17.76 7.22
CA GLY A 31 7.94 -17.63 5.78
C GLY A 31 8.80 -16.57 5.08
N PRO A 32 8.52 -16.24 3.84
CA PRO A 32 9.26 -15.21 3.11
C PRO A 32 8.98 -13.82 3.65
N VAL A 33 9.94 -12.90 3.50
CA VAL A 33 9.66 -11.47 3.71
C VAL A 33 8.77 -10.99 2.55
N LYS A 34 7.57 -10.52 2.92
CA LYS A 34 6.51 -10.13 1.98
C LYS A 34 6.81 -8.80 1.29
N PRO A 35 6.29 -8.56 0.08
CA PRO A 35 6.46 -7.30 -0.63
C PRO A 35 5.46 -6.23 -0.14
N VAL A 36 5.53 -5.85 1.15
CA VAL A 36 4.64 -4.85 1.76
C VAL A 36 5.22 -3.43 1.74
N ASN A 37 6.39 -3.26 1.15
CA ASN A 37 7.02 -1.96 0.91
C ASN A 37 6.83 -1.44 -0.53
N GLY A 38 5.72 -1.78 -1.18
CA GLY A 38 5.32 -1.18 -2.44
C GLY A 38 4.84 0.26 -2.29
N VAL A 39 4.73 0.98 -3.39
CA VAL A 39 4.25 2.36 -3.40
C VAL A 39 3.11 2.53 -4.39
N GLY A 40 2.15 3.37 -4.06
CA GLY A 40 1.24 3.98 -5.02
C GLY A 40 1.97 5.11 -5.72
N GLN A 41 1.81 5.20 -7.02
CA GLN A 41 2.30 6.28 -7.87
C GLN A 41 3.80 6.60 -7.69
N PRO A 42 4.59 6.52 -8.74
CA PRO A 42 6.02 6.82 -8.64
C PRO A 42 6.26 8.32 -8.45
N PRO A 43 7.42 8.73 -7.90
CA PRO A 43 7.76 10.13 -7.66
C PRO A 43 8.17 10.85 -8.95
N MET A 44 7.24 11.00 -9.88
CA MET A 44 7.46 11.77 -11.11
C MET A 44 7.47 13.27 -10.85
N LEU A 45 8.40 13.99 -11.47
CA LEU A 45 8.47 15.44 -11.46
C LEU A 45 7.96 15.99 -12.81
N GLY A 46 6.64 16.21 -12.90
CA GLY A 46 6.01 16.62 -14.15
C GLY A 46 5.94 15.50 -15.21
N PHE A 47 5.87 15.86 -16.47
CA PHE A 47 5.67 14.93 -17.58
C PHE A 47 6.85 13.97 -17.79
N GLY A 48 6.70 12.73 -17.33
CA GLY A 48 7.67 11.67 -17.56
C GLY A 48 9.04 11.87 -16.92
N ASN A 49 9.20 12.82 -16.00
CA ASN A 49 10.48 13.07 -15.35
C ASN A 49 10.70 12.08 -14.20
N ASP A 50 11.56 11.11 -14.43
CA ASP A 50 11.92 10.01 -13.53
C ASP A 50 13.13 10.31 -12.63
N ARG A 51 13.50 11.56 -12.48
CA ARG A 51 14.71 11.99 -11.74
C ARG A 51 14.81 11.44 -10.32
N LEU A 52 13.67 11.12 -9.68
CA LEU A 52 13.64 10.56 -8.32
C LEU A 52 13.53 9.03 -8.28
N PHE A 53 13.49 8.33 -9.42
CA PHE A 53 13.30 6.87 -9.44
C PHE A 53 14.47 6.09 -8.85
N HIS A 54 15.67 6.69 -8.79
CA HIS A 54 16.80 6.07 -8.08
C HIS A 54 16.48 5.80 -6.60
N TYR A 55 15.63 6.62 -5.95
CA TYR A 55 15.17 6.35 -4.60
C TYR A 55 14.28 5.09 -4.51
N LEU A 56 13.51 4.78 -5.54
CA LEU A 56 12.75 3.52 -5.57
C LEU A 56 13.69 2.31 -5.63
N THR A 57 14.74 2.39 -6.45
CA THR A 57 15.78 1.35 -6.55
C THR A 57 16.54 1.20 -5.22
N GLU A 58 16.95 2.30 -4.59
CA GLU A 58 17.67 2.30 -3.31
C GLU A 58 16.83 1.68 -2.18
N ALA A 59 15.56 2.04 -2.09
CA ALA A 59 14.62 1.48 -1.12
C ALA A 59 14.11 0.07 -1.51
N GLY A 60 14.55 -0.49 -2.64
CA GLY A 60 14.16 -1.82 -3.10
C GLY A 60 12.65 -1.97 -3.26
N ILE A 61 11.98 -0.93 -3.78
CA ILE A 61 10.54 -0.96 -3.99
C ILE A 61 10.19 -2.06 -4.99
N PRO A 62 9.34 -3.05 -4.62
CA PRO A 62 9.04 -4.18 -5.49
C PRO A 62 8.13 -3.83 -6.67
N PHE A 63 7.17 -2.94 -6.43
CA PHE A 63 6.20 -2.49 -7.42
C PHE A 63 5.62 -1.12 -7.08
N SER A 64 5.13 -0.44 -8.11
CA SER A 64 4.38 0.81 -8.01
C SER A 64 2.98 0.63 -8.57
N ARG A 65 1.95 0.88 -7.76
CA ARG A 65 0.57 0.86 -8.21
C ARG A 65 0.24 2.12 -8.99
N LEU A 66 -0.20 1.94 -10.22
CA LEU A 66 -0.47 3.02 -11.16
C LEU A 66 -1.95 3.41 -11.12
N HIS A 67 -2.28 4.22 -10.14
CA HIS A 67 -3.56 4.90 -9.97
C HIS A 67 -3.27 6.38 -9.73
N ASP A 68 -4.06 7.32 -10.28
CA ASP A 68 -3.79 8.77 -10.27
C ASP A 68 -2.41 9.17 -10.80
N THR A 69 -1.84 8.36 -11.67
CA THR A 69 -0.47 8.57 -12.17
C THR A 69 -0.45 9.62 -13.27
N GLY A 70 0.34 10.65 -13.07
CA GLY A 70 0.55 11.73 -14.03
C GLY A 70 0.09 13.08 -13.50
N GLY A 71 1.01 13.97 -13.23
CA GLY A 71 0.80 15.36 -12.83
C GLY A 71 0.01 15.58 -11.54
N ALA A 72 0.01 16.80 -11.04
CA ALA A 72 -0.81 17.17 -9.91
C ALA A 72 -2.29 16.93 -10.25
N PHE A 73 -2.96 16.14 -9.41
CA PHE A 73 -4.39 15.84 -9.54
C PHE A 73 -4.81 15.25 -10.90
N GLY A 74 -3.99 14.36 -11.45
CA GLY A 74 -4.38 13.51 -12.57
C GLY A 74 -4.72 14.20 -13.88
N LYS A 75 -4.34 15.44 -14.08
CA LYS A 75 -4.62 16.15 -15.35
C LYS A 75 -4.09 15.43 -16.58
N ASN A 76 -3.08 14.57 -16.42
CA ASN A 76 -2.49 13.73 -17.46
C ASN A 76 -2.34 12.31 -16.89
N VAL A 77 -3.44 11.59 -16.81
CA VAL A 77 -3.50 10.24 -16.24
C VAL A 77 -3.10 9.24 -17.31
N TYR A 78 -1.87 8.79 -17.25
CA TYR A 78 -1.26 7.96 -18.28
C TYR A 78 -1.87 6.58 -18.42
N VAL A 79 -2.35 6.02 -17.32
CA VAL A 79 -2.82 4.63 -17.25
C VAL A 79 -4.33 4.46 -17.33
N ASP A 80 -5.09 5.54 -17.40
CA ASP A 80 -6.54 5.47 -17.49
C ASP A 80 -6.97 4.89 -18.86
N ILE A 81 -7.81 3.87 -18.83
CA ILE A 81 -8.31 3.23 -20.05
C ILE A 81 -8.95 4.24 -21.01
N PRO A 82 -9.80 5.20 -20.56
CA PRO A 82 -10.34 6.23 -21.44
C PRO A 82 -9.31 7.23 -21.98
N ASN A 83 -8.09 7.24 -21.49
CA ASN A 83 -7.02 8.05 -22.05
C ASN A 83 -6.18 7.28 -23.05
N ILE A 84 -6.03 5.98 -22.84
CA ILE A 84 -5.33 5.08 -23.77
C ILE A 84 -6.24 4.80 -24.98
N PHE A 85 -7.52 4.48 -24.79
CA PHE A 85 -8.51 4.24 -25.83
C PHE A 85 -9.66 5.24 -25.68
N ARG A 86 -9.62 6.34 -26.45
CA ARG A 86 -10.45 7.53 -26.17
C ARG A 86 -11.86 7.46 -26.74
N ASP A 87 -12.02 6.83 -27.88
CA ASP A 87 -13.32 6.67 -28.55
C ASP A 87 -13.82 5.24 -28.38
N PHE A 88 -14.77 5.06 -27.46
CA PHE A 88 -15.33 3.74 -27.19
C PHE A 88 -16.03 3.11 -28.41
N ASP A 89 -16.50 3.91 -29.36
CA ASP A 89 -17.19 3.43 -30.56
C ASP A 89 -16.20 3.07 -31.70
N ALA A 90 -14.91 3.42 -31.59
CA ALA A 90 -13.86 3.01 -32.53
C ALA A 90 -13.60 1.49 -32.49
N ASP A 91 -12.96 0.96 -33.54
CA ASP A 91 -12.57 -0.45 -33.59
C ASP A 91 -11.42 -0.73 -32.60
N GLU A 92 -11.69 -1.56 -31.61
CA GLU A 92 -10.71 -1.94 -30.58
C GLU A 92 -9.57 -2.81 -31.11
N ASN A 93 -9.69 -3.39 -32.31
CA ASN A 93 -8.63 -4.19 -32.93
C ASN A 93 -7.63 -3.35 -33.74
N ASP A 94 -7.98 -2.10 -34.05
CA ASP A 94 -7.05 -1.19 -34.75
C ASP A 94 -6.11 -0.50 -33.76
N PRO A 95 -4.78 -0.79 -33.77
CA PRO A 95 -3.81 -0.19 -32.86
C PRO A 95 -3.72 1.34 -32.96
N LYS A 96 -4.20 1.96 -34.05
CA LYS A 96 -4.22 3.41 -34.21
C LYS A 96 -5.21 4.10 -33.27
N ASN A 97 -6.15 3.36 -32.70
CA ASN A 97 -7.13 3.88 -31.75
C ASN A 97 -6.61 3.91 -30.30
N TYR A 98 -5.37 3.46 -30.09
CA TYR A 98 -4.70 3.48 -28.78
C TYR A 98 -3.58 4.51 -28.73
N ASP A 99 -3.50 5.23 -27.61
CA ASP A 99 -2.42 6.18 -27.32
C ASP A 99 -1.61 5.68 -26.10
N PHE A 100 -0.53 4.97 -26.39
CA PHE A 100 0.37 4.42 -25.37
C PHE A 100 1.55 5.33 -25.03
N ALA A 101 1.74 6.45 -25.72
CA ALA A 101 2.98 7.23 -25.68
C ALA A 101 3.45 7.57 -24.26
N PHE A 102 2.52 8.05 -23.40
CA PHE A 102 2.88 8.39 -22.02
C PHE A 102 2.99 7.16 -21.12
N THR A 103 2.12 6.18 -21.33
CA THR A 103 2.11 4.95 -20.53
C THR A 103 3.37 4.14 -20.80
N ASP A 104 3.82 4.04 -22.03
CA ASP A 104 5.08 3.35 -22.41
C ASP A 104 6.29 4.00 -21.77
N ASP A 105 6.38 5.33 -21.82
CA ASP A 105 7.50 6.06 -21.19
C ASP A 105 7.58 5.75 -19.69
N LEU A 106 6.45 5.75 -18.99
CA LEU A 106 6.38 5.42 -17.57
C LEU A 106 6.74 3.96 -17.30
N MET A 107 6.16 3.01 -18.05
CA MET A 107 6.37 1.58 -17.86
C MET A 107 7.84 1.19 -18.06
N VAL A 108 8.47 1.72 -19.11
CA VAL A 108 9.90 1.50 -19.40
C VAL A 108 10.80 2.09 -18.30
N LYS A 109 10.45 3.26 -17.76
CA LYS A 109 11.23 3.88 -16.68
C LYS A 109 11.13 3.13 -15.37
N LEU A 110 9.96 2.62 -15.03
CA LEU A 110 9.77 1.74 -13.87
C LEU A 110 10.58 0.44 -14.02
N ASP A 111 10.50 -0.19 -15.18
CA ASP A 111 11.27 -1.41 -15.45
C ASP A 111 12.79 -1.17 -15.32
N LYS A 112 13.31 -0.08 -15.87
CA LYS A 112 14.71 0.34 -15.71
C LYS A 112 15.09 0.59 -14.24
N ALA A 113 14.18 1.06 -13.42
CA ALA A 113 14.38 1.24 -11.98
C ALA A 113 14.28 -0.07 -11.19
N GLY A 114 13.95 -1.20 -11.83
CA GLY A 114 13.71 -2.49 -11.19
C GLY A 114 12.38 -2.58 -10.43
N VAL A 115 11.45 -1.68 -10.72
CA VAL A 115 10.14 -1.56 -10.08
C VAL A 115 9.06 -2.11 -11.02
N ARG A 116 8.33 -3.13 -10.61
CA ARG A 116 7.25 -3.68 -11.44
C ARG A 116 6.01 -2.78 -11.36
N PRO A 117 5.38 -2.46 -12.50
CA PRO A 117 4.05 -1.86 -12.46
C PRO A 117 3.01 -2.78 -11.79
N TYR A 118 2.15 -2.20 -10.99
CA TYR A 118 0.88 -2.77 -10.53
C TYR A 118 -0.19 -1.97 -11.25
N PHE A 119 -0.76 -2.52 -12.33
CA PHE A 119 -1.53 -1.75 -13.30
C PHE A 119 -3.01 -1.80 -12.98
N ARG A 120 -3.63 -0.63 -12.76
CA ARG A 120 -5.06 -0.49 -12.54
C ARG A 120 -5.79 -0.27 -13.88
N LEU A 121 -6.54 -1.28 -14.33
CA LEU A 121 -7.45 -1.21 -15.49
C LEU A 121 -8.75 -0.49 -15.07
N GLY A 122 -8.86 0.78 -15.38
CA GLY A 122 -10.00 1.60 -14.98
C GLY A 122 -9.73 3.08 -15.13
N VAL A 123 -10.15 3.88 -14.17
CA VAL A 123 -10.08 5.35 -14.21
C VAL A 123 -9.62 5.92 -12.88
N THR A 124 -9.10 7.15 -12.89
CA THR A 124 -8.83 7.94 -11.68
C THR A 124 -10.04 8.77 -11.27
N ILE A 125 -10.04 9.26 -10.04
CA ILE A 125 -11.09 10.13 -9.50
C ILE A 125 -11.26 11.42 -10.34
N GLU A 126 -10.20 11.95 -10.91
CA GLU A 126 -10.22 13.14 -11.73
C GLU A 126 -10.98 12.95 -13.06
N ASN A 127 -11.17 11.71 -13.48
CA ASN A 127 -12.02 11.40 -14.63
C ASN A 127 -13.49 11.74 -14.38
N GLY A 128 -13.94 11.83 -13.14
CA GLY A 128 -15.29 12.28 -12.78
C GLY A 128 -15.55 13.74 -13.14
N ALA A 129 -14.56 14.62 -12.95
CA ALA A 129 -14.70 16.06 -13.13
C ALA A 129 -14.36 16.53 -14.56
N ALA A 130 -13.65 15.75 -15.35
CA ALA A 130 -13.14 16.17 -16.65
C ALA A 130 -14.05 15.79 -17.83
N ARG A 131 -13.86 16.46 -18.96
CA ARG A 131 -14.45 16.09 -20.25
C ARG A 131 -13.65 14.96 -20.88
N ARG A 132 -13.89 13.73 -20.40
CA ARG A 132 -13.16 12.58 -20.87
C ARG A 132 -14.11 11.57 -21.48
N ALA A 133 -13.60 10.61 -22.24
CA ALA A 133 -14.37 9.60 -22.93
C ALA A 133 -15.38 8.93 -21.97
N TYR A 134 -15.53 7.67 -21.95
CA TYR A 134 -16.56 6.98 -21.15
C TYR A 134 -16.32 6.96 -19.61
N ARG A 135 -15.29 7.64 -19.13
CA ARG A 135 -15.05 8.04 -17.72
C ARG A 135 -15.44 6.99 -16.68
N ILE A 136 -16.15 7.45 -15.64
CA ILE A 136 -16.60 6.67 -14.47
C ILE A 136 -18.01 6.06 -14.66
N PHE A 137 -18.60 6.19 -15.83
CA PHE A 137 -19.89 5.57 -16.13
C PHE A 137 -19.72 4.11 -16.55
N PRO A 138 -20.74 3.25 -16.33
CA PRO A 138 -20.75 1.92 -16.91
C PRO A 138 -20.51 1.98 -18.43
N PRO A 139 -19.56 1.21 -18.97
CA PRO A 139 -19.38 1.13 -20.41
C PRO A 139 -20.64 0.60 -21.11
N LYS A 140 -20.92 1.07 -22.32
CA LYS A 140 -22.07 0.62 -23.14
C LYS A 140 -22.02 -0.90 -23.40
N ASP A 141 -20.82 -1.49 -23.50
CA ASP A 141 -20.57 -2.90 -23.75
C ASP A 141 -19.39 -3.38 -22.89
N TYR A 142 -19.66 -4.24 -21.92
CA TYR A 142 -18.63 -4.77 -21.01
C TYR A 142 -17.67 -5.73 -21.70
N ALA A 143 -18.13 -6.49 -22.69
CA ALA A 143 -17.27 -7.38 -23.45
C ALA A 143 -16.27 -6.59 -24.31
N LYS A 144 -16.70 -5.49 -24.91
CA LYS A 144 -15.81 -4.57 -25.63
C LYS A 144 -14.80 -3.92 -24.68
N TRP A 145 -15.24 -3.48 -23.49
CA TRP A 145 -14.33 -2.95 -22.49
C TRP A 145 -13.26 -3.97 -22.09
N ALA A 146 -13.64 -5.24 -21.92
CA ALA A 146 -12.70 -6.32 -21.63
C ALA A 146 -11.69 -6.54 -22.78
N ARG A 147 -12.12 -6.48 -24.05
CA ARG A 147 -11.22 -6.57 -25.22
C ARG A 147 -10.28 -5.36 -25.33
N ILE A 148 -10.75 -4.15 -25.00
CA ILE A 148 -9.87 -2.98 -24.90
C ILE A 148 -8.79 -3.22 -23.83
N CYS A 149 -9.16 -3.71 -22.65
CA CYS A 149 -8.21 -4.06 -21.60
C CYS A 149 -7.26 -5.21 -22.01
N GLU A 150 -7.76 -6.19 -22.79
CA GLU A 150 -6.93 -7.24 -23.37
C GLU A 150 -5.80 -6.64 -24.22
N HIS A 151 -6.10 -5.70 -25.10
CA HIS A 151 -5.10 -5.07 -25.95
C HIS A 151 -4.08 -4.24 -25.14
N VAL A 152 -4.52 -3.61 -24.04
CA VAL A 152 -3.60 -2.94 -23.10
C VAL A 152 -2.67 -3.96 -22.44
N MET A 153 -3.19 -5.10 -22.00
CA MET A 153 -2.36 -6.18 -21.44
C MET A 153 -1.44 -6.78 -22.50
N ALA A 154 -1.95 -7.10 -23.70
CA ALA A 154 -1.17 -7.66 -24.80
C ALA A 154 -0.03 -6.73 -25.24
N HIS A 155 -0.21 -5.42 -25.15
CA HIS A 155 0.80 -4.43 -25.46
C HIS A 155 2.06 -4.62 -24.57
N TYR A 156 1.88 -4.83 -23.27
CA TYR A 156 2.99 -5.01 -22.33
C TYR A 156 3.44 -6.47 -22.17
N VAL A 157 2.54 -7.42 -22.29
CA VAL A 157 2.87 -8.85 -22.10
C VAL A 157 3.45 -9.47 -23.39
N GLU A 158 2.85 -9.16 -24.54
CA GLU A 158 3.16 -9.80 -25.82
C GLU A 158 3.88 -8.87 -26.83
N GLY A 159 3.84 -7.56 -26.61
CA GLY A 159 4.39 -6.55 -27.53
C GLY A 159 3.42 -6.18 -28.66
N TRP A 160 2.10 -6.35 -28.47
CA TRP A 160 1.10 -5.90 -29.42
C TRP A 160 1.25 -4.41 -29.72
N ALA A 161 1.02 -3.99 -30.96
CA ALA A 161 1.18 -2.60 -31.42
C ALA A 161 2.58 -2.01 -31.11
N ASN A 162 3.64 -2.81 -31.22
CA ASN A 162 5.03 -2.47 -30.91
C ASN A 162 5.26 -2.09 -29.43
N GLY A 163 4.49 -2.62 -28.50
CA GLY A 163 4.59 -2.35 -27.08
C GLY A 163 5.91 -2.85 -26.47
N PRO A 164 6.42 -2.14 -25.45
CA PRO A 164 7.54 -2.62 -24.67
C PRO A 164 7.11 -3.82 -23.83
N ARG A 165 7.92 -4.87 -23.81
CA ARG A 165 7.64 -6.04 -22.96
C ARG A 165 8.09 -5.74 -21.54
N VAL A 166 7.14 -5.32 -20.69
CA VAL A 166 7.38 -4.98 -19.28
C VAL A 166 6.63 -5.97 -18.38
N LYS A 167 7.33 -6.51 -17.40
CA LYS A 167 6.73 -7.44 -16.45
C LYS A 167 5.85 -6.70 -15.44
N VAL A 168 4.54 -6.83 -15.57
CA VAL A 168 3.55 -6.30 -14.65
C VAL A 168 3.36 -7.25 -13.46
N SER A 169 3.21 -6.72 -12.26
CA SER A 169 3.02 -7.53 -11.04
C SER A 169 1.57 -7.95 -10.84
N HIS A 170 0.64 -7.04 -11.07
CA HIS A 170 -0.80 -7.23 -10.88
C HIS A 170 -1.57 -6.42 -11.92
N TRP A 171 -2.68 -6.98 -12.40
CA TRP A 171 -3.68 -6.31 -13.21
C TRP A 171 -4.94 -6.14 -12.40
N GLU A 172 -5.18 -4.94 -11.93
CA GLU A 172 -6.31 -4.62 -11.07
C GLU A 172 -7.47 -4.08 -11.88
N ILE A 173 -8.65 -4.69 -11.72
CA ILE A 173 -9.87 -4.20 -12.37
C ILE A 173 -10.53 -3.17 -11.46
N TRP A 174 -10.46 -1.91 -11.89
CA TRP A 174 -11.06 -0.73 -11.28
C TRP A 174 -10.37 -0.21 -10.02
N ASN A 175 -11.02 0.78 -9.37
CA ASN A 175 -10.67 1.37 -8.08
C ASN A 175 -11.91 1.95 -7.43
N GLU A 176 -12.14 1.67 -6.15
CA GLU A 176 -13.17 2.28 -5.30
C GLU A 176 -14.57 2.43 -5.94
N ALA A 177 -15.03 1.38 -6.63
CA ALA A 177 -16.39 1.40 -7.19
C ALA A 177 -17.47 1.58 -6.10
N ASP A 178 -17.12 1.28 -4.84
CA ASP A 178 -17.94 1.43 -3.64
C ASP A 178 -17.78 2.81 -2.95
N PHE A 179 -17.12 3.81 -3.57
CA PHE A 179 -16.73 5.08 -2.95
C PHE A 179 -17.88 5.83 -2.25
N HIS A 180 -19.09 5.81 -2.80
CA HIS A 180 -20.22 6.54 -2.22
C HIS A 180 -21.56 5.82 -2.46
N PRO A 181 -22.46 5.75 -1.42
CA PRO A 181 -23.76 5.07 -1.54
C PRO A 181 -24.73 5.73 -2.54
N GLN A 182 -24.58 7.02 -2.82
CA GLN A 182 -25.36 7.72 -3.83
C GLN A 182 -24.57 7.78 -5.12
N GLU A 183 -25.06 7.13 -6.17
CA GLU A 183 -24.37 7.03 -7.47
C GLU A 183 -23.89 8.39 -8.03
N LYS A 184 -24.72 9.43 -7.94
CA LYS A 184 -24.38 10.78 -8.42
C LYS A 184 -23.21 11.44 -7.67
N LEU A 185 -22.93 11.00 -6.44
CA LEU A 185 -21.82 11.48 -5.60
C LEU A 185 -20.63 10.53 -5.65
N ASN A 186 -20.78 9.37 -6.26
CA ASN A 186 -19.67 8.44 -6.46
C ASN A 186 -18.74 8.98 -7.55
N GLN A 187 -17.51 9.30 -7.15
CA GLN A 187 -16.50 9.87 -8.03
C GLN A 187 -15.71 8.82 -8.80
N MET A 188 -15.94 7.53 -8.50
CA MET A 188 -15.23 6.42 -9.12
C MET A 188 -16.11 5.53 -10.00
N TRP A 189 -17.43 5.45 -9.69
CA TRP A 189 -18.39 4.66 -10.45
C TRP A 189 -19.79 5.28 -10.37
N GLN A 190 -20.27 5.85 -11.45
CA GLN A 190 -21.62 6.45 -11.51
C GLN A 190 -22.61 5.49 -12.17
N GLY A 191 -22.92 4.42 -11.50
CA GLY A 191 -23.93 3.42 -11.83
C GLY A 191 -24.20 2.51 -10.62
N PRO A 192 -25.23 1.63 -10.70
CA PRO A 192 -25.46 0.63 -9.68
C PRO A 192 -24.22 -0.25 -9.45
N PHE A 193 -23.96 -0.63 -8.20
CA PHE A 193 -22.79 -1.47 -7.88
C PHE A 193 -22.87 -2.86 -8.53
N GLU A 194 -24.07 -3.36 -8.77
CA GLU A 194 -24.33 -4.60 -9.51
C GLU A 194 -23.81 -4.53 -10.95
N GLU A 195 -23.87 -3.36 -11.59
CA GLU A 195 -23.30 -3.14 -12.92
C GLU A 195 -21.77 -3.18 -12.88
N PHE A 196 -21.15 -2.68 -11.79
CA PHE A 196 -19.73 -2.86 -11.58
C PHE A 196 -19.36 -4.34 -11.41
N ILE A 197 -20.12 -5.10 -10.63
CA ILE A 197 -19.91 -6.54 -10.48
C ILE A 197 -19.98 -7.24 -11.85
N ARG A 198 -20.93 -6.88 -12.72
CA ARG A 198 -21.03 -7.43 -14.08
C ARG A 198 -19.80 -7.09 -14.91
N LEU A 199 -19.33 -5.84 -14.84
CA LEU A 199 -18.07 -5.43 -15.48
C LEU A 199 -16.92 -6.32 -15.01
N TYR A 200 -16.74 -6.44 -13.70
CA TYR A 200 -15.65 -7.24 -13.12
C TYR A 200 -15.70 -8.70 -13.57
N VAL A 201 -16.86 -9.36 -13.41
CA VAL A 201 -17.03 -10.78 -13.78
C VAL A 201 -16.74 -10.98 -15.26
N THR A 202 -17.28 -10.11 -16.14
CA THR A 202 -17.04 -10.19 -17.59
C THR A 202 -15.56 -10.02 -17.92
N ALA A 203 -14.93 -8.97 -17.40
CA ALA A 203 -13.55 -8.65 -17.70
C ALA A 203 -12.58 -9.68 -17.09
N ALA A 204 -12.73 -10.03 -15.81
CA ALA A 204 -11.84 -11.00 -15.15
C ALA A 204 -11.87 -12.37 -15.84
N THR A 205 -13.06 -12.85 -16.20
CA THR A 205 -13.23 -14.13 -16.89
C THR A 205 -12.54 -14.11 -18.25
N TYR A 206 -12.78 -13.07 -19.03
CA TYR A 206 -12.20 -12.92 -20.37
C TYR A 206 -10.68 -12.78 -20.31
N LEU A 207 -10.18 -11.87 -19.48
CA LEU A 207 -8.76 -11.55 -19.38
C LEU A 207 -7.96 -12.74 -18.82
N LYS A 208 -8.48 -13.45 -17.81
CA LYS A 208 -7.81 -14.63 -17.25
C LYS A 208 -7.74 -15.79 -18.23
N ALA A 209 -8.77 -15.99 -19.04
CA ALA A 209 -8.74 -16.99 -20.12
C ALA A 209 -7.67 -16.66 -21.16
N ARG A 210 -7.49 -15.37 -21.48
CA ARG A 210 -6.50 -14.90 -22.44
C ARG A 210 -5.08 -14.86 -21.88
N PHE A 211 -4.91 -14.52 -20.61
CA PHE A 211 -3.63 -14.39 -19.92
C PHE A 211 -3.61 -15.24 -18.63
N PRO A 212 -3.58 -16.56 -18.72
CA PRO A 212 -3.73 -17.44 -17.55
C PRO A 212 -2.58 -17.31 -16.53
N GLN A 213 -1.42 -16.80 -16.92
CA GLN A 213 -0.26 -16.62 -16.06
C GLN A 213 -0.25 -15.26 -15.33
N GLU A 214 -1.05 -14.29 -15.80
CA GLU A 214 -1.11 -12.98 -15.20
C GLU A 214 -2.00 -12.97 -13.96
N LYS A 215 -1.62 -12.19 -12.94
CA LYS A 215 -2.44 -11.96 -11.75
C LYS A 215 -3.53 -10.93 -12.05
N ILE A 216 -4.79 -11.35 -11.99
CA ILE A 216 -5.97 -10.51 -12.24
C ILE A 216 -6.84 -10.51 -11.01
N GLY A 217 -7.20 -9.32 -10.51
CA GLY A 217 -8.01 -9.17 -9.31
C GLY A 217 -8.57 -7.76 -9.15
N GLY A 218 -8.87 -7.37 -7.96
CA GLY A 218 -9.40 -6.04 -7.64
C GLY A 218 -10.20 -6.08 -6.34
N PHE A 219 -10.99 -5.07 -6.07
CA PHE A 219 -11.30 -3.90 -6.92
C PHE A 219 -10.84 -2.58 -6.28
N GLY A 220 -9.85 -2.62 -5.34
CA GLY A 220 -9.45 -1.44 -4.59
C GLY A 220 -10.61 -0.89 -3.77
N SER A 221 -11.28 -1.74 -2.95
CA SER A 221 -12.40 -1.30 -2.11
C SER A 221 -11.96 -0.22 -1.12
N CYS A 222 -12.84 0.74 -0.82
CA CYS A 222 -12.62 1.76 0.22
C CYS A 222 -12.35 1.18 1.62
N GLY A 223 -12.61 -0.11 1.87
CA GLY A 223 -12.15 -0.83 3.05
C GLY A 223 -13.21 -1.23 4.07
N PHE A 224 -12.73 -1.72 5.21
CA PHE A 224 -13.51 -2.48 6.19
C PHE A 224 -13.91 -1.69 7.45
N TYR A 225 -14.00 -0.36 7.38
CA TYR A 225 -14.18 0.51 8.55
C TYR A 225 -15.36 0.10 9.45
N HIS A 226 -16.52 -0.23 8.87
CA HIS A 226 -17.68 -0.67 9.67
C HIS A 226 -17.39 -1.96 10.44
N ALA A 227 -16.89 -2.99 9.76
CA ALA A 227 -16.67 -4.29 10.39
C ALA A 227 -15.47 -4.31 11.34
N ALA A 228 -14.43 -3.53 11.06
CA ALA A 228 -13.20 -3.52 11.84
C ALA A 228 -13.23 -2.60 13.06
N THR A 229 -13.91 -1.45 12.94
CA THR A 229 -13.88 -0.40 13.97
C THR A 229 -15.25 0.05 14.44
N GLY A 230 -16.34 -0.54 13.93
CA GLY A 230 -17.70 -0.14 14.27
C GLY A 230 -18.12 1.21 13.72
N ASP A 231 -17.48 1.69 12.66
CA ASP A 231 -17.85 2.93 12.00
C ASP A 231 -19.29 2.85 11.45
N THR A 232 -20.18 3.71 11.94
CA THR A 232 -21.61 3.71 11.62
C THR A 232 -22.00 4.71 10.53
N ARG A 233 -21.03 5.38 9.91
CA ARG A 233 -21.32 6.27 8.79
C ARG A 233 -21.89 5.50 7.61
N ASP A 234 -22.85 6.07 6.89
CA ASP A 234 -23.51 5.43 5.76
C ASP A 234 -22.54 4.90 4.71
N GLN A 235 -21.44 5.62 4.47
CA GLN A 235 -20.38 5.18 3.57
C GLN A 235 -19.70 3.90 4.05
N ALA A 236 -19.33 3.82 5.34
CA ALA A 236 -18.66 2.64 5.89
C ALA A 236 -19.57 1.39 5.85
N ILE A 237 -20.86 1.59 6.11
CA ILE A 237 -21.87 0.52 5.98
C ILE A 237 -22.03 0.12 4.50
N HIS A 238 -22.04 1.10 3.58
CA HIS A 238 -22.13 0.86 2.15
C HIS A 238 -20.94 0.04 1.63
N HIS A 239 -19.71 0.40 2.00
CA HIS A 239 -18.51 -0.35 1.62
C HIS A 239 -18.64 -1.84 1.99
N MET A 240 -19.11 -2.14 3.21
CA MET A 240 -19.30 -3.54 3.63
C MET A 240 -20.33 -4.28 2.79
N LYS A 241 -21.47 -3.65 2.48
CA LYS A 241 -22.49 -4.23 1.59
C LYS A 241 -21.92 -4.53 0.20
N CYS A 242 -21.13 -3.63 -0.34
CA CYS A 242 -20.47 -3.80 -1.64
C CYS A 242 -19.46 -4.93 -1.62
N ILE A 243 -18.61 -5.03 -0.58
CA ILE A 243 -17.64 -6.11 -0.41
C ILE A 243 -18.36 -7.48 -0.33
N GLU A 244 -19.42 -7.60 0.47
CA GLU A 244 -20.19 -8.83 0.59
C GLU A 244 -20.85 -9.22 -0.73
N ALA A 245 -21.47 -8.27 -1.42
CA ALA A 245 -22.08 -8.47 -2.73
C ALA A 245 -21.06 -8.92 -3.78
N PHE A 246 -19.87 -8.29 -3.79
CA PHE A 246 -18.76 -8.63 -4.68
C PHE A 246 -18.29 -10.07 -4.46
N PHE A 247 -17.89 -10.44 -3.25
CA PHE A 247 -17.43 -11.80 -2.97
C PHE A 247 -18.49 -12.86 -3.31
N ALA A 248 -19.75 -12.61 -2.92
CA ALA A 248 -20.85 -13.53 -3.21
C ALA A 248 -21.07 -13.71 -4.73
N ALA A 249 -20.97 -12.65 -5.50
CA ALA A 249 -21.17 -12.67 -6.95
C ALA A 249 -20.00 -13.32 -7.68
N VAL A 250 -18.76 -12.99 -7.32
CA VAL A 250 -17.56 -13.60 -7.90
C VAL A 250 -17.52 -15.11 -7.65
N LYS A 251 -17.85 -15.54 -6.42
CA LYS A 251 -17.99 -16.97 -6.10
C LYS A 251 -19.06 -17.66 -6.93
N ARG A 252 -20.26 -17.08 -6.99
CA ARG A 252 -21.40 -17.65 -7.74
C ARG A 252 -21.11 -17.77 -9.24
N ALA A 253 -20.40 -16.79 -9.80
CA ALA A 253 -20.02 -16.77 -11.20
C ALA A 253 -18.77 -17.61 -11.51
N HIS A 254 -18.08 -18.16 -10.49
CA HIS A 254 -16.77 -18.79 -10.61
C HIS A 254 -15.77 -17.88 -11.35
N ALA A 255 -15.90 -16.57 -11.18
CA ALA A 255 -15.01 -15.60 -11.83
C ALA A 255 -13.62 -15.60 -11.18
N PRO A 256 -12.55 -15.40 -11.97
CA PRO A 256 -11.20 -15.31 -11.45
C PRO A 256 -11.03 -14.16 -10.46
N LEU A 257 -10.30 -14.44 -9.36
CA LEU A 257 -9.89 -13.47 -8.35
C LEU A 257 -8.57 -13.95 -7.75
N ASP A 258 -7.44 -13.56 -8.36
CA ASP A 258 -6.11 -13.97 -7.90
C ASP A 258 -5.68 -13.21 -6.65
N PHE A 259 -6.18 -11.98 -6.48
CA PHE A 259 -6.01 -11.14 -5.30
C PHE A 259 -7.25 -10.28 -5.05
N PHE A 260 -7.50 -9.97 -3.79
CA PHE A 260 -8.48 -8.96 -3.39
C PHE A 260 -7.75 -7.73 -2.88
N SER A 261 -8.05 -6.56 -3.46
CA SER A 261 -7.45 -5.28 -3.06
C SER A 261 -8.42 -4.40 -2.29
N TYR A 262 -7.88 -3.68 -1.30
CA TYR A 262 -8.63 -2.78 -0.43
C TYR A 262 -7.74 -1.68 0.15
N HIS A 263 -8.36 -0.66 0.76
CA HIS A 263 -7.70 0.53 1.28
C HIS A 263 -7.87 0.67 2.80
N SER A 264 -6.91 1.37 3.44
CA SER A 264 -6.99 1.78 4.83
C SER A 264 -6.20 3.06 5.08
N TYR A 265 -6.87 4.09 5.55
CA TYR A 265 -6.27 5.35 6.00
C TYR A 265 -6.46 5.55 7.50
N ALA A 266 -6.57 4.46 8.24
CA ALA A 266 -6.75 4.44 9.70
C ALA A 266 -5.39 4.50 10.43
N GLY A 267 -5.40 4.60 11.75
CA GLY A 267 -4.18 4.45 12.54
C GLY A 267 -3.74 2.98 12.64
N VAL A 268 -2.50 2.76 13.09
CA VAL A 268 -1.82 1.47 13.07
C VAL A 268 -2.67 0.31 13.60
N GLU A 269 -3.22 0.43 14.81
CA GLU A 269 -4.05 -0.64 15.41
C GLU A 269 -5.32 -0.92 14.59
N ALA A 270 -5.98 0.13 14.09
CA ALA A 270 -7.21 -0.01 13.31
C ALA A 270 -6.91 -0.65 11.93
N THR A 271 -5.81 -0.28 11.28
CA THR A 271 -5.37 -0.91 10.02
C THR A 271 -5.09 -2.39 10.22
N MET A 272 -4.49 -2.80 11.37
CA MET A 272 -4.32 -4.23 11.67
C MET A 272 -5.65 -4.95 11.89
N LYS A 273 -6.68 -4.28 12.42
CA LYS A 273 -8.05 -4.84 12.49
C LYS A 273 -8.65 -4.99 11.09
N HIS A 274 -8.49 -3.99 10.20
CA HIS A 274 -8.94 -4.08 8.81
C HIS A 274 -8.32 -5.29 8.10
N ALA A 275 -7.03 -5.54 8.28
CA ALA A 275 -6.34 -6.67 7.68
C ALA A 275 -6.91 -8.03 8.13
N ARG A 276 -7.17 -8.19 9.44
CA ARG A 276 -7.79 -9.42 9.98
C ARG A 276 -9.19 -9.62 9.43
N VAL A 277 -10.01 -8.58 9.44
CA VAL A 277 -11.39 -8.63 8.92
C VAL A 277 -11.39 -8.95 7.42
N ALA A 278 -10.47 -8.38 6.65
CA ALA A 278 -10.34 -8.70 5.22
C ALA A 278 -10.09 -10.21 5.01
N ARG A 279 -9.22 -10.82 5.81
CA ARG A 279 -8.97 -12.27 5.76
C ARG A 279 -10.19 -13.08 6.14
N GLU A 280 -10.85 -12.72 7.25
CA GLU A 280 -12.08 -13.39 7.73
C GLU A 280 -13.19 -13.37 6.66
N TYR A 281 -13.38 -12.23 5.97
CA TYR A 281 -14.38 -12.13 4.90
C TYR A 281 -14.00 -12.95 3.68
N ALA A 282 -12.74 -12.90 3.24
CA ALA A 282 -12.29 -13.74 2.14
C ALA A 282 -12.48 -15.22 2.45
N ASP A 283 -12.16 -15.68 3.66
CA ASP A 283 -12.34 -17.06 4.10
C ASP A 283 -13.82 -17.43 4.18
N LYS A 284 -14.66 -16.57 4.77
CA LYS A 284 -16.12 -16.74 4.87
C LYS A 284 -16.77 -16.98 3.51
N TYR A 285 -16.30 -16.29 2.48
CA TYR A 285 -16.82 -16.45 1.12
C TYR A 285 -16.12 -17.56 0.31
N GLY A 286 -15.16 -18.28 0.91
CA GLY A 286 -14.48 -19.43 0.32
C GLY A 286 -13.28 -19.08 -0.55
N PHE A 287 -12.67 -17.92 -0.31
CA PHE A 287 -11.43 -17.48 -0.94
C PHE A 287 -10.24 -17.64 0.02
N ALA A 288 -10.21 -18.75 0.78
CA ALA A 288 -9.09 -19.07 1.66
C ALA A 288 -7.77 -19.12 0.84
N GLY A 289 -6.74 -18.42 1.31
CA GLY A 289 -5.45 -18.37 0.63
C GLY A 289 -5.36 -17.41 -0.57
N ILE A 290 -6.42 -16.66 -0.89
CA ILE A 290 -6.31 -15.56 -1.84
C ILE A 290 -5.32 -14.52 -1.34
N GLU A 291 -4.55 -13.92 -2.24
CA GLU A 291 -3.68 -12.79 -1.90
C GLU A 291 -4.52 -11.59 -1.43
N LEU A 292 -4.19 -11.03 -0.28
CA LEU A 292 -4.77 -9.78 0.23
C LEU A 292 -3.80 -8.63 -0.05
N SER A 293 -4.22 -7.71 -0.91
CA SER A 293 -3.44 -6.55 -1.31
C SER A 293 -4.01 -5.27 -0.66
N LEU A 294 -3.30 -4.73 0.33
CA LEU A 294 -3.62 -3.42 0.91
C LEU A 294 -2.94 -2.35 0.05
N ASN A 295 -3.55 -2.03 -1.09
CA ASN A 295 -2.88 -1.29 -2.16
C ASN A 295 -3.08 0.22 -2.16
N GLU A 296 -3.78 0.73 -1.15
CA GLU A 296 -3.71 2.11 -0.69
C GLU A 296 -3.77 2.16 0.83
N TRP A 297 -2.70 2.64 1.46
CA TRP A 297 -2.67 2.83 2.90
C TRP A 297 -1.79 4.01 3.29
N LEU A 298 -2.15 4.66 4.39
CA LEU A 298 -1.32 5.66 5.06
C LEU A 298 -1.88 5.90 6.46
N PRO A 299 -1.09 5.78 7.54
CA PRO A 299 -1.61 5.95 8.89
C PRO A 299 -2.05 7.39 9.14
N ASN A 300 -3.36 7.59 9.32
CA ASN A 300 -3.99 8.87 9.66
C ASN A 300 -3.37 10.07 8.91
N PRO A 301 -3.57 10.18 7.58
CA PRO A 301 -2.92 11.21 6.77
C PRO A 301 -3.30 12.63 7.24
N ARG A 302 -2.29 13.38 7.70
CA ARG A 302 -2.44 14.76 8.18
C ARG A 302 -1.24 15.59 7.74
N HIS A 303 -1.48 16.84 7.39
CA HIS A 303 -0.44 17.73 6.89
C HIS A 303 0.67 17.98 7.93
N GLU A 304 0.31 18.11 9.19
CA GLU A 304 1.24 18.35 10.31
C GLU A 304 2.19 17.17 10.58
N LYS A 305 1.85 15.98 10.11
CA LYS A 305 2.72 14.79 10.22
C LYS A 305 3.78 14.68 9.12
N LEU A 306 3.62 15.41 8.02
CA LEU A 306 4.49 15.25 6.85
C LEU A 306 5.97 15.43 7.22
N GLY A 307 6.77 14.40 6.95
CA GLY A 307 8.20 14.39 7.20
C GLY A 307 8.62 14.20 8.65
N SER A 308 7.69 14.06 9.59
CA SER A 308 7.98 13.87 11.02
C SER A 308 8.47 12.46 11.34
N ALA A 309 9.10 12.30 12.51
CA ALA A 309 9.43 10.99 13.07
C ALA A 309 8.18 10.16 13.38
N GLN A 310 7.10 10.81 13.83
CA GLN A 310 5.81 10.15 14.07
C GLN A 310 5.31 9.44 12.81
N GLN A 311 5.25 10.14 11.67
CA GLN A 311 4.80 9.53 10.43
C GLN A 311 5.69 8.36 10.01
N ALA A 312 7.01 8.50 10.17
CA ALA A 312 7.96 7.44 9.84
C ALA A 312 7.76 6.19 10.71
N ALA A 313 7.59 6.37 12.03
CA ALA A 313 7.41 5.28 12.98
C ALA A 313 6.07 4.56 12.81
N GLU A 314 4.97 5.29 12.59
CA GLU A 314 3.66 4.72 12.29
C GLU A 314 3.68 3.90 10.97
N ILE A 315 4.34 4.40 9.92
CA ILE A 315 4.53 3.69 8.66
C ILE A 315 5.37 2.40 8.88
N ALA A 316 6.45 2.50 9.65
CA ALA A 316 7.27 1.34 9.97
C ALA A 316 6.47 0.28 10.76
N ALA A 317 5.70 0.71 11.75
CA ALA A 317 4.82 -0.15 12.55
C ALA A 317 3.79 -0.88 11.68
N GLU A 318 3.14 -0.19 10.74
CA GLU A 318 2.20 -0.83 9.80
C GLU A 318 2.90 -1.85 8.89
N MET A 319 4.05 -1.53 8.31
CA MET A 319 4.80 -2.51 7.48
C MET A 319 5.23 -3.75 8.29
N ILE A 320 5.67 -3.57 9.54
CA ILE A 320 5.97 -4.69 10.44
C ILE A 320 4.71 -5.50 10.73
N GLY A 321 3.59 -4.84 11.00
CA GLY A 321 2.30 -5.47 11.22
C GLY A 321 1.79 -6.23 9.99
N PHE A 322 1.98 -5.72 8.78
CA PHE A 322 1.64 -6.41 7.53
C PHE A 322 2.48 -7.67 7.33
N GLN A 323 3.78 -7.60 7.58
CA GLN A 323 4.65 -8.77 7.50
C GLN A 323 4.21 -9.87 8.47
N ASN A 324 3.84 -9.51 9.69
CA ASN A 324 3.43 -10.45 10.73
C ASN A 324 1.94 -10.86 10.66
N GLY A 325 1.15 -10.18 9.82
CA GLY A 325 -0.29 -10.34 9.68
C GLY A 325 -0.73 -10.95 8.34
N PRO A 326 -2.01 -10.86 8.00
CA PRO A 326 -2.58 -11.50 6.82
C PRO A 326 -2.45 -10.69 5.51
N VAL A 327 -1.81 -9.52 5.52
CA VAL A 327 -1.54 -8.75 4.30
C VAL A 327 -0.41 -9.44 3.53
N ASP A 328 -0.59 -9.68 2.23
CA ASP A 328 0.41 -10.33 1.38
C ASP A 328 1.22 -9.34 0.56
N SER A 329 0.60 -8.25 0.14
CA SER A 329 1.23 -7.13 -0.57
C SER A 329 0.61 -5.80 -0.15
N ALA A 330 1.41 -4.71 -0.18
CA ALA A 330 0.91 -3.39 0.20
C ALA A 330 1.58 -2.28 -0.61
N CYS A 331 0.82 -1.19 -0.88
CA CYS A 331 1.33 0.02 -1.52
C CYS A 331 0.94 1.23 -0.68
N ILE A 332 1.92 1.94 -0.14
CA ILE A 332 1.65 3.21 0.54
C ILE A 332 1.07 4.23 -0.45
N TYR A 333 0.07 4.97 -0.05
CA TYR A 333 -0.46 6.07 -0.86
C TYR A 333 0.03 7.41 -0.32
N ASP A 334 1.04 8.11 -0.99
CA ASP A 334 1.71 7.64 -2.19
C ASP A 334 3.18 8.11 -2.24
N ALA A 335 3.91 7.75 -3.29
CA ALA A 335 5.29 8.19 -3.48
C ALA A 335 5.40 9.47 -4.33
N ARG A 336 4.31 10.12 -4.71
CA ARG A 336 4.37 11.40 -5.42
C ARG A 336 5.16 12.43 -4.62
N CYS A 337 5.89 13.28 -5.32
CA CYS A 337 6.47 14.47 -4.75
C CYS A 337 5.44 15.61 -4.82
N GLY A 338 4.55 15.70 -3.83
CA GLY A 338 3.39 16.59 -3.82
C GLY A 338 3.23 17.37 -2.52
N ILE A 339 2.27 18.30 -2.50
CA ILE A 339 1.95 19.15 -1.35
C ILE A 339 0.81 18.61 -0.47
N GLY A 340 0.18 17.51 -0.90
CA GLY A 340 -0.98 16.94 -0.19
C GLY A 340 -0.60 16.09 1.01
N ASN A 341 -1.58 15.80 1.87
CA ASN A 341 -1.43 14.95 3.05
C ASN A 341 -0.95 13.53 2.73
N TYR A 342 -1.08 13.13 1.48
CA TYR A 342 -0.79 11.80 0.95
C TYR A 342 0.60 11.66 0.31
N SER A 343 1.53 12.60 0.55
CA SER A 343 2.88 12.55 -0.03
C SER A 343 3.96 12.39 1.07
N PRO A 344 3.99 11.25 1.79
CA PRO A 344 4.83 11.11 2.97
C PRO A 344 6.33 10.94 2.67
N LEU A 345 6.72 10.57 1.44
CA LEU A 345 8.07 10.09 1.18
C LEU A 345 9.05 11.17 0.76
N PHE A 346 8.58 12.25 0.11
CA PHE A 346 9.47 13.26 -0.48
C PHE A 346 9.05 14.68 -0.17
N ASN A 347 10.02 15.51 0.14
CA ASN A 347 9.81 16.94 0.34
C ASN A 347 9.68 17.65 -1.02
N VAL A 348 8.55 18.28 -1.26
CA VAL A 348 8.20 18.91 -2.54
C VAL A 348 9.10 20.09 -2.91
N LEU A 349 9.72 20.77 -1.94
CA LEU A 349 10.58 21.93 -2.17
C LEU A 349 12.03 21.53 -2.47
N THR A 350 12.51 20.48 -1.83
CA THR A 350 13.90 20.05 -1.92
C THR A 350 14.10 18.79 -2.74
N TYR A 351 13.03 18.05 -3.03
CA TYR A 351 13.03 16.72 -3.67
C TYR A 351 13.83 15.66 -2.91
N LYS A 352 14.12 15.91 -1.64
CA LYS A 352 14.83 14.98 -0.77
C LYS A 352 13.87 14.08 -0.01
N PRO A 353 14.31 12.88 0.39
CA PRO A 353 13.51 11.99 1.22
C PRO A 353 13.11 12.62 2.56
N HIS A 354 11.87 12.39 2.97
CA HIS A 354 11.41 12.56 4.34
C HIS A 354 11.85 11.38 5.22
N LYS A 355 11.66 11.50 6.54
CA LYS A 355 11.98 10.41 7.50
C LYS A 355 11.25 9.11 7.17
N ALA A 356 10.02 9.17 6.68
CA ALA A 356 9.22 8.03 6.27
C ALA A 356 9.87 7.14 5.19
N TYR A 357 10.64 7.73 4.27
CA TYR A 357 11.37 7.00 3.24
C TYR A 357 12.33 5.96 3.84
N TRP A 358 12.95 6.27 4.96
CA TRP A 358 13.93 5.38 5.60
C TRP A 358 13.29 4.15 6.25
N ALA A 359 11.98 4.16 6.51
CA ALA A 359 11.25 2.94 6.88
C ALA A 359 11.28 1.92 5.72
N PHE A 360 11.16 2.38 4.48
CA PHE A 360 11.23 1.53 3.29
C PHE A 360 12.66 1.00 3.06
N VAL A 361 13.66 1.83 3.27
CA VAL A 361 15.08 1.40 3.20
C VAL A 361 15.35 0.34 4.28
N ALA A 362 14.88 0.55 5.51
CA ALA A 362 15.03 -0.43 6.60
C ALA A 362 14.33 -1.75 6.26
N PHE A 363 13.12 -1.70 5.75
CA PHE A 363 12.36 -2.90 5.38
C PHE A 363 13.01 -3.65 4.20
N ASN A 364 13.66 -2.94 3.29
CA ASN A 364 14.41 -3.57 2.19
C ASN A 364 15.58 -4.44 2.69
N GLU A 365 16.22 -4.09 3.80
CA GLU A 365 17.27 -4.94 4.40
C GLU A 365 16.68 -6.31 4.83
N LEU A 366 15.45 -6.33 5.39
CA LEU A 366 14.74 -7.57 5.67
C LEU A 366 14.47 -8.37 4.39
N ARG A 367 14.03 -7.70 3.32
CA ARG A 367 13.78 -8.35 2.02
C ARG A 367 15.05 -8.94 1.40
N LYS A 368 16.19 -8.28 1.52
CA LYS A 368 17.49 -8.80 1.09
C LYS A 368 17.88 -10.05 1.87
N ALA A 369 17.58 -10.11 3.17
CA ALA A 369 17.76 -11.31 3.97
C ALA A 369 16.84 -12.46 3.52
N GLY A 370 15.58 -12.17 3.17
CA GLY A 370 14.68 -13.04 2.42
C GLY A 370 13.73 -13.89 3.25
N THR A 371 14.16 -14.51 4.35
CA THR A 371 13.33 -15.35 5.21
C THR A 371 13.01 -14.66 6.52
N ALA A 372 11.74 -14.33 6.76
CA ALA A 372 11.26 -13.82 8.03
C ALA A 372 11.36 -14.89 9.12
N VAL A 373 11.67 -14.47 10.35
CA VAL A 373 11.75 -15.32 11.51
C VAL A 373 10.86 -14.81 12.62
N LYS A 374 10.56 -15.65 13.60
CA LYS A 374 9.70 -15.28 14.71
C LYS A 374 10.32 -14.14 15.52
N ALA A 375 9.60 -13.03 15.62
CA ALA A 375 9.92 -11.89 16.49
C ALA A 375 8.67 -11.49 17.27
N THR A 376 8.84 -11.15 18.54
CA THR A 376 7.73 -10.75 19.44
C THR A 376 8.14 -9.55 20.27
N SER A 377 7.16 -8.75 20.69
CA SER A 377 7.33 -7.66 21.64
C SER A 377 6.30 -7.78 22.76
N THR A 378 6.67 -7.36 23.98
CA THR A 378 5.77 -7.30 25.13
C THR A 378 5.05 -5.96 25.28
N ASP A 379 5.50 -4.91 24.59
CA ASP A 379 4.83 -3.59 24.58
C ASP A 379 4.01 -3.43 23.31
N PRO A 380 2.73 -3.01 23.38
CA PRO A 380 1.84 -2.89 22.23
C PRO A 380 2.25 -1.77 21.25
N HIS A 381 3.10 -0.84 21.67
CA HIS A 381 3.63 0.24 20.84
C HIS A 381 5.05 -0.04 20.31
N VAL A 382 5.62 -1.20 20.65
CA VAL A 382 6.92 -1.64 20.12
C VAL A 382 6.69 -2.79 19.15
N TRP A 383 6.84 -2.50 17.89
CA TRP A 383 6.66 -3.43 16.77
C TRP A 383 8.01 -4.03 16.38
N ALA A 384 8.07 -5.33 16.14
CA ALA A 384 9.30 -5.99 15.78
C ALA A 384 9.11 -7.00 14.65
N VAL A 385 10.09 -7.06 13.77
CA VAL A 385 10.22 -8.07 12.70
C VAL A 385 11.68 -8.39 12.50
N ALA A 386 11.98 -9.63 12.15
CA ALA A 386 13.35 -10.04 11.88
C ALA A 386 13.39 -10.97 10.65
N ALA A 387 14.55 -11.00 10.00
CA ALA A 387 14.80 -11.86 8.87
C ALA A 387 16.24 -12.40 8.87
N LYS A 388 16.44 -13.53 8.20
CA LYS A 388 17.74 -14.17 7.98
C LYS A 388 17.92 -14.61 6.54
N GLY A 389 19.15 -14.73 6.10
CA GLY A 389 19.48 -15.31 4.79
C GLY A 389 20.88 -14.97 4.33
N PRO A 390 21.18 -15.09 3.03
CA PRO A 390 22.53 -14.86 2.49
C PRO A 390 23.08 -13.45 2.77
N ALA A 391 22.21 -12.44 2.89
CA ALA A 391 22.59 -11.06 3.20
C ALA A 391 22.83 -10.81 4.71
N GLY A 392 22.70 -11.82 5.57
CA GLY A 392 22.88 -11.70 7.01
C GLY A 392 21.57 -11.87 7.79
N ARG A 393 21.60 -11.41 9.04
CA ARG A 393 20.47 -11.36 9.96
C ARG A 393 20.13 -9.91 10.26
N VAL A 394 18.86 -9.58 10.22
CA VAL A 394 18.38 -8.19 10.37
C VAL A 394 17.16 -8.17 11.28
N VAL A 395 17.10 -7.19 12.16
CA VAL A 395 15.94 -6.91 13.03
C VAL A 395 15.53 -5.46 12.84
N MET A 396 14.26 -5.23 12.58
CA MET A 396 13.67 -3.90 12.53
C MET A 396 12.68 -3.75 13.68
N VAL A 397 12.81 -2.67 14.44
CA VAL A 397 11.95 -2.34 15.58
C VAL A 397 11.42 -0.93 15.38
N ALA A 398 10.14 -0.70 15.68
CA ALA A 398 9.53 0.62 15.67
C ALA A 398 8.81 0.91 16.99
N ASN A 399 8.98 2.11 17.51
CA ASN A 399 8.17 2.67 18.60
C ASN A 399 7.21 3.69 18.00
N ASP A 400 5.90 3.36 17.93
CA ASP A 400 4.86 4.23 17.36
C ASP A 400 4.20 5.15 18.40
N SER A 401 4.75 5.24 19.62
CA SER A 401 4.24 6.08 20.70
C SER A 401 5.07 7.35 20.91
N ASP A 402 4.48 8.29 21.63
CA ASP A 402 5.10 9.55 22.07
C ASP A 402 5.98 9.41 23.32
N ARG A 403 6.25 8.16 23.76
CA ARG A 403 7.04 7.86 24.96
C ARG A 403 8.37 7.24 24.61
N GLU A 404 9.40 7.56 25.37
CA GLU A 404 10.61 6.76 25.42
C GLU A 404 10.31 5.42 26.13
N ILE A 405 10.68 4.30 25.50
CA ILE A 405 10.42 2.96 26.00
C ILE A 405 11.76 2.25 26.22
N PRO A 406 12.11 1.84 27.47
CA PRO A 406 13.28 1.02 27.72
C PRO A 406 13.23 -0.26 26.89
N LEU A 407 14.36 -0.67 26.29
CA LEU A 407 14.43 -1.81 25.35
C LEU A 407 15.32 -2.92 25.92
N ALA A 408 14.74 -4.10 26.07
CA ALA A 408 15.47 -5.35 26.26
C ALA A 408 15.39 -6.17 24.97
N LEU A 409 16.49 -6.21 24.20
CA LEU A 409 16.54 -6.89 22.91
C LEU A 409 17.27 -8.23 23.03
N ASP A 410 16.53 -9.34 22.96
CA ASP A 410 17.07 -10.71 22.92
C ASP A 410 17.24 -11.15 21.46
N LEU A 411 18.48 -11.29 21.05
CA LEU A 411 18.89 -11.69 19.68
C LEU A 411 19.33 -13.16 19.60
N GLY A 412 18.98 -13.99 20.61
CA GLY A 412 19.35 -15.40 20.64
C GLY A 412 20.88 -15.63 20.63
N GLY A 413 21.62 -14.77 21.33
CA GLY A 413 23.09 -14.81 21.40
C GLY A 413 23.78 -14.11 20.20
N GLY A 414 23.03 -13.51 19.28
CA GLY A 414 23.60 -12.70 18.20
C GLY A 414 24.19 -11.38 18.73
N VAL A 415 25.31 -10.94 18.14
CA VAL A 415 25.95 -9.66 18.47
C VAL A 415 25.67 -8.66 17.34
N PRO A 416 25.13 -7.48 17.64
CA PRO A 416 24.94 -6.44 16.62
C PRO A 416 26.27 -6.03 15.97
N SER A 417 26.31 -6.06 14.65
CA SER A 417 27.41 -5.53 13.84
C SER A 417 27.21 -4.06 13.50
N ALA A 418 25.94 -3.62 13.37
CA ALA A 418 25.58 -2.23 13.13
C ALA A 418 24.14 -1.96 13.62
N CYS A 419 23.92 -0.74 14.11
CA CYS A 419 22.58 -0.23 14.40
C CYS A 419 22.38 1.10 13.70
N ARG A 420 21.19 1.31 13.11
CA ARG A 420 20.77 2.58 12.51
C ARG A 420 19.44 3.03 13.08
N ILE A 421 19.29 4.34 13.23
CA ILE A 421 18.08 4.92 13.83
C ILE A 421 17.52 6.04 12.97
N VAL A 422 16.18 6.14 13.02
CA VAL A 422 15.40 7.33 12.63
C VAL A 422 14.56 7.73 13.83
N ASP A 423 14.65 8.98 14.24
CA ASP A 423 13.83 9.57 15.30
C ASP A 423 13.65 11.07 15.06
N ASP A 424 13.22 11.83 16.03
CA ASP A 424 12.99 13.27 15.87
C ASP A 424 14.26 14.04 15.50
N THR A 425 15.40 13.66 16.05
CA THR A 425 16.69 14.36 15.88
C THR A 425 17.60 13.72 14.84
N ARG A 426 17.45 12.43 14.57
CA ARG A 426 18.32 11.63 13.71
C ARG A 426 17.60 11.11 12.48
N THR A 427 18.33 11.01 11.38
CA THR A 427 17.78 10.49 10.11
C THR A 427 18.75 9.47 9.54
N TRP A 428 18.49 8.17 9.76
CA TRP A 428 19.28 7.04 9.25
C TRP A 428 20.76 7.05 9.72
N GLU A 429 20.97 7.36 10.95
CA GLU A 429 22.32 7.47 11.52
C GLU A 429 22.77 6.18 12.20
N ASN A 430 24.08 5.89 12.12
CA ASN A 430 24.69 4.80 12.87
C ASN A 430 24.81 5.18 14.35
N ILE A 431 24.39 4.29 15.22
CA ILE A 431 24.44 4.44 16.66
C ILE A 431 24.89 3.14 17.32
N PRO A 432 25.40 3.16 18.57
CA PRO A 432 25.44 1.97 19.41
C PRO A 432 24.02 1.42 19.65
N LEU A 433 23.89 0.14 19.99
CA LEU A 433 22.59 -0.41 20.39
C LEU A 433 22.03 0.40 21.57
N PRO A 434 20.86 1.04 21.43
CA PRO A 434 20.31 1.89 22.47
C PRO A 434 19.67 1.07 23.60
N ALA A 435 19.77 1.57 24.85
CA ALA A 435 19.07 0.99 26.00
C ALA A 435 17.57 1.32 26.03
N ALA A 436 17.13 2.28 25.23
CA ALA A 436 15.72 2.67 25.10
C ALA A 436 15.43 3.13 23.66
N LEU A 437 14.20 2.95 23.23
CA LEU A 437 13.66 3.48 21.98
C LEU A 437 13.12 4.89 22.23
N PRO A 438 13.64 5.92 21.55
CA PRO A 438 13.05 7.26 21.61
C PRO A 438 11.57 7.27 21.17
N PRO A 439 10.81 8.28 21.57
CA PRO A 439 9.49 8.52 21.00
C PRO A 439 9.54 8.49 19.46
N TYR A 440 8.57 7.83 18.84
CA TYR A 440 8.44 7.76 17.40
C TYR A 440 9.74 7.44 16.67
N SER A 441 10.25 6.26 16.90
CA SER A 441 11.55 5.86 16.35
C SER A 441 11.51 4.55 15.56
N ILE A 442 12.47 4.40 14.64
CA ILE A 442 12.75 3.18 13.90
C ILE A 442 14.19 2.78 14.19
N LEU A 443 14.40 1.57 14.64
CA LEU A 443 15.71 0.98 14.88
C LEU A 443 15.91 -0.19 13.91
N LEU A 444 17.00 -0.19 13.17
CA LEU A 444 17.47 -1.32 12.38
C LEU A 444 18.74 -1.87 13.01
N VAL A 445 18.76 -3.18 13.28
CA VAL A 445 19.91 -3.91 13.86
C VAL A 445 20.36 -4.96 12.84
N SER A 446 21.62 -4.90 12.42
CA SER A 446 22.29 -5.92 11.60
C SER A 446 23.19 -6.79 12.45
N LEU A 447 23.24 -8.11 12.18
CA LEU A 447 24.08 -9.10 12.88
C LEU A 447 25.00 -9.81 11.90
#